data_52ed68952758368059a858062140bc73
#
_entry.id   52ed68952758368059a858062140bc73
#
_cell.length_a   1.000
_cell.length_b   1.000
_cell.length_c   1.000
_cell.angle_alpha   90.00
_cell.angle_beta   90.00
_cell.angle_gamma   90.00
#
_symmetry.space_group_name_H-M   'P 1'
#
loop_
_entity.id
_entity.type
_entity.pdbx_description
1 polymer ?
#
loop_
_entity_poly.entity_id
_entity_poly.type
_entity_poly.pdbx_seq_one_letter_code
_entity_poly.pdbx_strand_id
1 'polypeptide(L)'
;MNGGDKILDRIKSDCDENIKAINAKAERTCSQILADGKAQAEQAALEIAKKAEVRVKQINASSKSSAELALRNALLKRRRKEIDITLSKILEYLLSLDDKQYFEIIYKLASKLSGKSGEIMLNSKDISRLPKDFESRLSQIGLKARVSRTAADISGGFILKCGDIEENMNFAAIISEKSGELEDLINRELFAQ
;
A
#
# COMPACT_ATOMS: atom_id res chain seq x y z
N MET A 1 94.20 -51.02 -2.23
CA MET A 1 92.76 -50.81 -1.88
C MET A 1 92.15 -52.18 -1.64
N ASN A 2 91.72 -52.39 -0.43
CA ASN A 2 91.16 -53.66 -0.03
C ASN A 2 89.75 -53.82 -0.63
N GLY A 3 89.28 -55.00 -1.01
CA GLY A 3 87.98 -55.23 -1.65
C GLY A 3 86.80 -54.72 -0.84
N GLY A 4 86.93 -54.61 0.51
CA GLY A 4 85.93 -53.99 1.42
C GLY A 4 85.74 -52.51 1.22
N ASP A 5 86.80 -51.75 0.91
CA ASP A 5 86.73 -50.29 0.66
C ASP A 5 85.85 -49.97 -0.54
N LYS A 6 86.05 -50.78 -1.63
CA LYS A 6 85.22 -50.62 -2.84
C LYS A 6 83.73 -50.87 -2.65
N ILE A 7 83.42 -51.84 -1.79
CA ILE A 7 82.01 -52.12 -1.48
C ILE A 7 81.39 -51.01 -0.63
N LEU A 8 82.09 -50.46 0.37
CA LEU A 8 81.67 -49.32 1.15
C LEU A 8 81.45 -48.06 0.33
N ASP A 9 82.40 -47.79 -0.61
CA ASP A 9 82.26 -46.62 -1.52
C ASP A 9 81.02 -46.77 -2.43
N ARG A 10 80.76 -47.97 -2.94
CA ARG A 10 79.57 -48.24 -3.74
C ARG A 10 78.25 -48.05 -2.92
N ILE A 11 78.21 -48.58 -1.71
CA ILE A 11 77.03 -48.40 -0.81
C ILE A 11 76.79 -46.91 -0.52
N LYS A 12 77.86 -46.14 -0.28
CA LYS A 12 77.78 -44.69 -0.09
C LYS A 12 77.21 -43.97 -1.33
N SER A 13 77.77 -44.32 -2.52
CA SER A 13 77.31 -43.75 -3.78
C SER A 13 75.81 -44.07 -4.02
N ASP A 14 75.39 -45.32 -3.86
CA ASP A 14 74.01 -45.74 -4.02
C ASP A 14 73.09 -45.04 -3.02
N CYS A 15 73.55 -44.84 -1.79
CA CYS A 15 72.75 -44.06 -0.75
C CYS A 15 72.62 -42.58 -1.19
N ASP A 16 73.70 -41.92 -1.65
CA ASP A 16 73.66 -40.53 -2.06
C ASP A 16 72.79 -40.35 -3.33
N GLU A 17 72.77 -41.28 -4.25
CA GLU A 17 71.87 -41.28 -5.39
C GLU A 17 70.41 -41.43 -4.98
N ASN A 18 70.10 -42.34 -4.01
CA ASN A 18 68.79 -42.54 -3.48
C ASN A 18 68.29 -41.29 -2.74
N ILE A 19 69.17 -40.67 -1.94
CA ILE A 19 68.82 -39.41 -1.21
C ILE A 19 68.50 -38.30 -2.23
N LYS A 20 69.28 -38.12 -3.27
CA LYS A 20 69.05 -37.15 -4.34
C LYS A 20 67.75 -37.41 -5.09
N ALA A 21 67.46 -38.69 -5.39
CA ALA A 21 66.16 -39.06 -6.00
C ALA A 21 64.95 -38.78 -5.15
N ILE A 22 65.03 -39.09 -3.86
CA ILE A 22 63.97 -38.80 -2.87
C ILE A 22 63.75 -37.29 -2.74
N ASN A 23 64.82 -36.51 -2.59
CA ASN A 23 64.73 -35.07 -2.46
C ASN A 23 64.13 -34.45 -3.74
N ALA A 24 64.59 -34.84 -4.92
CA ALA A 24 64.04 -34.36 -6.17
C ALA A 24 62.54 -34.69 -6.35
N LYS A 25 62.11 -35.86 -5.91
CA LYS A 25 60.72 -36.27 -5.91
C LYS A 25 59.91 -35.44 -4.92
N ALA A 26 60.43 -35.20 -3.73
CA ALA A 26 59.75 -34.37 -2.70
C ALA A 26 59.59 -32.91 -3.19
N GLU A 27 60.66 -32.34 -3.78
CA GLU A 27 60.60 -30.99 -4.37
C GLU A 27 59.55 -30.86 -5.50
N ARG A 28 59.49 -31.84 -6.40
CA ARG A 28 58.47 -31.88 -7.49
C ARG A 28 57.05 -31.99 -6.86
N THR A 29 56.88 -32.89 -5.89
CA THR A 29 55.57 -33.05 -5.24
C THR A 29 55.15 -31.76 -4.51
N CYS A 30 56.06 -31.11 -3.79
CA CYS A 30 55.83 -29.85 -3.11
C CYS A 30 55.44 -28.74 -4.11
N SER A 31 56.21 -28.62 -5.20
CA SER A 31 55.91 -27.64 -6.27
C SER A 31 54.54 -27.87 -6.91
N GLN A 32 54.17 -29.15 -7.11
CA GLN A 32 52.85 -29.50 -7.68
C GLN A 32 51.73 -29.13 -6.70
N ILE A 33 51.86 -29.47 -5.43
CA ILE A 33 50.87 -29.12 -4.41
C ILE A 33 50.67 -27.61 -4.30
N LEU A 34 51.77 -26.82 -4.33
CA LEU A 34 51.71 -25.37 -4.30
C LEU A 34 51.03 -24.79 -5.55
N ALA A 35 51.34 -25.34 -6.73
CA ALA A 35 50.73 -24.92 -7.99
C ALA A 35 49.23 -25.22 -8.01
N ASP A 36 48.84 -26.43 -7.62
CA ASP A 36 47.43 -26.84 -7.55
C ASP A 36 46.66 -26.03 -6.53
N GLY A 37 47.22 -25.80 -5.34
CA GLY A 37 46.63 -24.96 -4.30
C GLY A 37 46.44 -23.52 -4.78
N LYS A 38 47.42 -22.95 -5.50
CA LYS A 38 47.30 -21.59 -6.06
C LYS A 38 46.20 -21.51 -7.12
N ALA A 39 46.17 -22.50 -8.03
CA ALA A 39 45.11 -22.55 -9.07
C ALA A 39 43.71 -22.67 -8.47
N GLN A 40 43.54 -23.52 -7.45
CA GLN A 40 42.26 -23.65 -6.73
C GLN A 40 41.86 -22.35 -6.01
N ALA A 41 42.80 -21.66 -5.37
CA ALA A 41 42.55 -20.39 -4.72
C ALA A 41 42.13 -19.30 -5.71
N GLU A 42 42.82 -19.20 -6.86
CA GLU A 42 42.46 -18.25 -7.93
C GLU A 42 41.05 -18.53 -8.49
N GLN A 43 40.74 -19.80 -8.74
CA GLN A 43 39.40 -20.18 -9.22
C GLN A 43 38.31 -19.85 -8.17
N ALA A 44 38.53 -20.14 -6.91
CA ALA A 44 37.61 -19.80 -5.84
C ALA A 44 37.39 -18.27 -5.71
N ALA A 45 38.47 -17.50 -5.83
CA ALA A 45 38.39 -16.04 -5.83
C ALA A 45 37.55 -15.50 -7.00
N LEU A 46 37.73 -16.03 -8.20
CA LEU A 46 36.95 -15.67 -9.41
C LEU A 46 35.46 -16.01 -9.24
N GLU A 47 35.15 -17.17 -8.66
CA GLU A 47 33.76 -17.56 -8.38
C GLU A 47 33.08 -16.63 -7.34
N ILE A 48 33.81 -16.29 -6.27
CA ILE A 48 33.31 -15.32 -5.27
C ILE A 48 33.08 -13.98 -5.93
N ALA A 49 33.98 -13.47 -6.73
CA ALA A 49 33.82 -12.21 -7.43
C ALA A 49 32.57 -12.20 -8.35
N LYS A 50 32.41 -13.26 -9.16
CA LYS A 50 31.21 -13.41 -10.01
C LYS A 50 29.90 -13.45 -9.20
N LYS A 51 29.88 -14.21 -8.11
CA LYS A 51 28.72 -14.27 -7.23
C LYS A 51 28.41 -12.91 -6.59
N ALA A 52 29.46 -12.17 -6.20
CA ALA A 52 29.32 -10.83 -5.67
C ALA A 52 28.72 -9.85 -6.68
N GLU A 53 29.20 -9.86 -7.95
CA GLU A 53 28.64 -9.02 -9.00
C GLU A 53 27.15 -9.31 -9.26
N VAL A 54 26.79 -10.59 -9.36
CA VAL A 54 25.40 -11.00 -9.55
C VAL A 54 24.55 -10.50 -8.38
N ARG A 55 25.05 -10.66 -7.15
CA ARG A 55 24.35 -10.22 -5.94
C ARG A 55 24.15 -8.70 -5.90
N VAL A 56 25.17 -7.93 -6.25
CA VAL A 56 25.08 -6.47 -6.35
C VAL A 56 24.02 -6.05 -7.37
N LYS A 57 24.02 -6.66 -8.57
CA LYS A 57 23.00 -6.39 -9.59
C LYS A 57 21.58 -6.69 -9.09
N GLN A 58 21.40 -7.83 -8.40
CA GLN A 58 20.09 -8.20 -7.81
C GLN A 58 19.64 -7.21 -6.74
N ILE A 59 20.55 -6.81 -5.82
CA ILE A 59 20.24 -5.84 -4.77
C ILE A 59 19.84 -4.50 -5.37
N ASN A 60 20.59 -4.01 -6.36
CA ASN A 60 20.28 -2.74 -7.03
C ASN A 60 18.94 -2.78 -7.75
N ALA A 61 18.63 -3.86 -8.47
CA ALA A 61 17.35 -4.03 -9.14
C ALA A 61 16.18 -4.09 -8.14
N SER A 62 16.33 -4.89 -7.08
CA SER A 62 15.33 -5.00 -6.02
C SER A 62 15.11 -3.68 -5.28
N SER A 63 16.18 -2.96 -4.95
CA SER A 63 16.11 -1.65 -4.28
C SER A 63 15.41 -0.61 -5.16
N LYS A 64 15.70 -0.57 -6.46
CA LYS A 64 15.02 0.30 -7.42
C LYS A 64 13.52 0.00 -7.47
N SER A 65 13.14 -1.26 -7.66
CA SER A 65 11.73 -1.68 -7.68
C SER A 65 11.00 -1.35 -6.38
N SER A 66 11.65 -1.58 -5.23
CA SER A 66 11.08 -1.24 -3.92
C SER A 66 10.89 0.26 -3.74
N ALA A 67 11.84 1.08 -4.19
CA ALA A 67 11.72 2.55 -4.14
C ALA A 67 10.58 3.05 -5.03
N GLU A 68 10.46 2.53 -6.26
CA GLU A 68 9.37 2.87 -7.19
C GLU A 68 8.00 2.49 -6.62
N LEU A 69 7.90 1.31 -6.00
CA LEU A 69 6.67 0.87 -5.33
C LEU A 69 6.32 1.76 -4.13
N ALA A 70 7.30 2.09 -3.30
CA ALA A 70 7.12 2.98 -2.15
C ALA A 70 6.63 4.36 -2.58
N LEU A 71 7.22 4.94 -3.64
CA LEU A 71 6.79 6.21 -4.20
C LEU A 71 5.35 6.15 -4.70
N ARG A 72 5.01 5.11 -5.48
CA ARG A 72 3.63 4.91 -5.99
C ARG A 72 2.63 4.81 -4.84
N ASN A 73 2.93 4.01 -3.82
CA ASN A 73 2.07 3.85 -2.65
C ASN A 73 1.91 5.16 -1.87
N ALA A 74 2.98 5.94 -1.72
CA ALA A 74 2.92 7.25 -1.06
C ALA A 74 2.02 8.24 -1.84
N LEU A 75 2.12 8.26 -3.16
CA LEU A 75 1.27 9.10 -4.02
C LEU A 75 -0.20 8.68 -3.94
N LEU A 76 -0.49 7.37 -4.00
CA LEU A 76 -1.86 6.85 -3.86
C LEU A 76 -2.44 7.18 -2.49
N LYS A 77 -1.67 7.00 -1.42
CA LYS A 77 -2.08 7.37 -0.05
C LYS A 77 -2.38 8.87 0.06
N ARG A 78 -1.56 9.71 -0.56
CA ARG A 78 -1.79 11.17 -0.57
C ARG A 78 -3.04 11.53 -1.34
N ARG A 79 -3.24 10.98 -2.53
CA ARG A 79 -4.47 11.20 -3.31
C ARG A 79 -5.72 10.80 -2.53
N ARG A 80 -5.72 9.62 -1.91
CA ARG A 80 -6.84 9.17 -1.09
C ARG A 80 -7.14 10.14 0.05
N LYS A 81 -6.11 10.60 0.74
CA LYS A 81 -6.28 11.58 1.82
C LYS A 81 -6.91 12.89 1.32
N GLU A 82 -6.52 13.39 0.16
CA GLU A 82 -7.13 14.62 -0.42
C GLU A 82 -8.58 14.40 -0.81
N ILE A 83 -8.93 13.22 -1.33
CA ILE A 83 -10.32 12.85 -1.62
C ILE A 83 -11.14 12.83 -0.33
N ASP A 84 -10.67 12.15 0.72
CA ASP A 84 -11.36 12.07 2.00
C ASP A 84 -11.59 13.47 2.63
N ILE A 85 -10.57 14.34 2.55
CA ILE A 85 -10.69 15.73 3.00
C ILE A 85 -11.75 16.48 2.18
N THR A 86 -11.79 16.27 0.87
CA THR A 86 -12.74 16.94 -0.01
C THR A 86 -14.17 16.48 0.28
N LEU A 87 -14.38 15.18 0.48
CA LEU A 87 -15.69 14.64 0.87
C LEU A 87 -16.15 15.19 2.23
N SER A 88 -15.25 15.28 3.20
CA SER A 88 -15.55 15.89 4.50
C SER A 88 -15.95 17.37 4.37
N LYS A 89 -15.24 18.13 3.52
CA LYS A 89 -15.58 19.54 3.25
C LYS A 89 -16.92 19.71 2.55
N ILE A 90 -17.33 18.75 1.71
CA ILE A 90 -18.68 18.77 1.10
C ILE A 90 -19.72 18.65 2.20
N LEU A 91 -19.56 17.74 3.15
CA LEU A 91 -20.48 17.60 4.26
C LEU A 91 -20.52 18.86 5.13
N GLU A 92 -19.34 19.40 5.49
CA GLU A 92 -19.25 20.65 6.26
C GLU A 92 -19.94 21.82 5.55
N TYR A 93 -19.74 21.95 4.24
CA TYR A 93 -20.40 22.96 3.43
C TYR A 93 -21.93 22.82 3.47
N LEU A 94 -22.47 21.61 3.27
CA LEU A 94 -23.90 21.36 3.34
C LEU A 94 -24.49 21.73 4.72
N LEU A 95 -23.76 21.48 5.79
CA LEU A 95 -24.16 21.81 7.16
C LEU A 95 -24.03 23.30 7.49
N SER A 96 -23.19 24.04 6.75
CA SER A 96 -22.96 25.47 6.94
C SER A 96 -23.89 26.40 6.13
N LEU A 97 -24.71 25.81 5.26
CA LEU A 97 -25.66 26.57 4.45
C LEU A 97 -26.65 27.34 5.32
N ASP A 98 -27.13 28.49 4.81
CA ASP A 98 -28.23 29.21 5.43
C ASP A 98 -29.54 28.38 5.42
N ASP A 99 -30.47 28.71 6.30
CA ASP A 99 -31.71 27.93 6.47
C ASP A 99 -32.48 27.76 5.17
N LYS A 100 -32.53 28.82 4.32
CA LYS A 100 -33.24 28.75 3.04
C LYS A 100 -32.60 27.76 2.09
N GLN A 101 -31.30 27.86 1.88
CA GLN A 101 -30.57 26.97 0.99
C GLN A 101 -30.57 25.53 1.52
N TYR A 102 -30.40 25.38 2.82
CA TYR A 102 -30.43 24.07 3.49
C TYR A 102 -31.76 23.35 3.26
N PHE A 103 -32.88 24.01 3.55
CA PHE A 103 -34.21 23.40 3.37
C PHE A 103 -34.60 23.20 1.91
N GLU A 104 -34.09 23.99 0.96
CA GLU A 104 -34.26 23.70 -0.46
C GLU A 104 -33.58 22.37 -0.86
N ILE A 105 -32.41 22.04 -0.28
CA ILE A 105 -31.77 20.74 -0.48
C ILE A 105 -32.62 19.62 0.15
N ILE A 106 -33.13 19.82 1.36
CA ILE A 106 -34.05 18.86 2.01
C ILE A 106 -35.26 18.57 1.13
N TYR A 107 -35.91 19.61 0.56
CA TYR A 107 -37.04 19.43 -0.35
C TYR A 107 -36.67 18.68 -1.63
N LYS A 108 -35.49 18.95 -2.20
CA LYS A 108 -34.99 18.19 -3.36
C LYS A 108 -34.76 16.71 -3.03
N LEU A 109 -34.24 16.40 -1.85
CA LEU A 109 -34.10 15.01 -1.41
C LEU A 109 -35.46 14.37 -1.14
N ALA A 110 -36.35 15.08 -0.49
CA ALA A 110 -37.70 14.61 -0.19
C ALA A 110 -38.53 14.33 -1.47
N SER A 111 -38.32 15.10 -2.55
CA SER A 111 -39.00 14.87 -3.81
C SER A 111 -38.69 13.51 -4.45
N LYS A 112 -37.52 12.93 -4.14
CA LYS A 112 -37.18 11.55 -4.57
C LYS A 112 -38.03 10.48 -3.90
N LEU A 113 -38.67 10.83 -2.78
CA LEU A 113 -39.55 9.96 -2.01
C LEU A 113 -41.03 10.28 -2.26
N SER A 114 -41.37 10.99 -3.34
CA SER A 114 -42.72 11.30 -3.75
C SER A 114 -43.61 10.04 -3.81
N GLY A 115 -44.84 10.13 -3.38
CA GLY A 115 -45.79 9.01 -3.30
C GLY A 115 -45.70 8.22 -1.98
N LYS A 116 -44.66 8.42 -1.16
CA LYS A 116 -44.54 7.78 0.15
C LYS A 116 -45.30 8.63 1.22
N SER A 117 -45.58 7.96 2.35
CA SER A 117 -46.18 8.61 3.54
C SER A 117 -45.52 8.09 4.78
N GLY A 118 -45.34 8.97 5.80
CA GLY A 118 -44.68 8.54 7.02
C GLY A 118 -44.35 9.69 7.97
N GLU A 119 -43.40 9.44 8.83
CA GLU A 119 -42.85 10.39 9.78
C GLU A 119 -41.43 10.78 9.39
N ILE A 120 -41.18 12.08 9.26
CA ILE A 120 -39.85 12.60 8.92
C ILE A 120 -39.12 13.00 10.19
N MET A 121 -37.97 12.39 10.45
CA MET A 121 -37.16 12.66 11.62
C MET A 121 -35.96 13.52 11.21
N LEU A 122 -35.75 14.62 11.89
CA LEU A 122 -34.66 15.58 11.72
C LEU A 122 -33.82 15.62 13.00
N ASN A 123 -32.63 16.21 12.94
CA ASN A 123 -31.85 16.47 14.14
C ASN A 123 -32.44 17.64 14.97
N SER A 124 -32.02 17.79 16.21
CA SER A 124 -32.55 18.81 17.15
C SER A 124 -32.32 20.24 16.62
N LYS A 125 -31.21 20.51 15.97
CA LYS A 125 -30.89 21.82 15.38
C LYS A 125 -31.86 22.16 14.25
N ASP A 126 -32.13 21.21 13.36
CA ASP A 126 -33.00 21.41 12.19
C ASP A 126 -34.47 21.55 12.61
N ILE A 127 -34.88 20.83 13.63
CA ILE A 127 -36.24 21.02 14.24
C ILE A 127 -36.40 22.44 14.76
N SER A 128 -35.40 23.03 15.42
CA SER A 128 -35.47 24.37 15.97
C SER A 128 -35.56 25.49 14.94
N ARG A 129 -35.04 25.27 13.71
CA ARG A 129 -35.03 26.23 12.59
C ARG A 129 -36.00 25.90 11.47
N LEU A 130 -36.96 25.01 11.74
CA LEU A 130 -37.87 24.48 10.75
C LEU A 130 -38.79 25.59 10.18
N PRO A 131 -38.91 25.73 8.84
CA PRO A 131 -39.87 26.65 8.23
C PRO A 131 -41.31 26.29 8.62
N LYS A 132 -42.15 27.30 8.87
CA LYS A 132 -43.56 27.11 9.27
C LYS A 132 -44.40 26.37 8.23
N ASP A 133 -44.03 26.47 6.97
CA ASP A 133 -44.70 25.86 5.80
C ASP A 133 -44.06 24.51 5.38
N PHE A 134 -43.17 23.97 6.20
CA PHE A 134 -42.38 22.78 5.85
C PHE A 134 -43.25 21.57 5.46
N GLU A 135 -44.19 21.15 6.30
CA GLU A 135 -45.08 20.02 6.00
C GLU A 135 -46.00 20.28 4.78
N SER A 136 -46.44 21.52 4.64
CA SER A 136 -47.23 21.94 3.46
C SER A 136 -46.44 21.78 2.16
N ARG A 137 -45.17 22.21 2.15
CA ARG A 137 -44.26 22.05 1.00
C ARG A 137 -43.91 20.58 0.72
N LEU A 138 -43.73 19.76 1.77
CA LEU A 138 -43.58 18.32 1.59
C LEU A 138 -44.79 17.70 0.87
N SER A 139 -45.98 18.09 1.26
CA SER A 139 -47.22 17.62 0.63
C SER A 139 -47.34 18.06 -0.83
N GLN A 140 -46.92 19.28 -1.18
CA GLN A 140 -46.89 19.81 -2.56
C GLN A 140 -45.96 19.02 -3.47
N ILE A 141 -44.81 18.53 -2.97
CA ILE A 141 -43.90 17.69 -3.72
C ILE A 141 -44.28 16.20 -3.71
N GLY A 142 -45.45 15.86 -3.15
CA GLY A 142 -46.01 14.51 -3.18
C GLY A 142 -45.59 13.61 -2.01
N LEU A 143 -44.88 14.12 -1.01
CA LEU A 143 -44.50 13.39 0.16
C LEU A 143 -45.46 13.72 1.34
N LYS A 144 -46.30 12.77 1.74
CA LYS A 144 -47.23 12.93 2.85
C LYS A 144 -46.56 12.57 4.19
N ALA A 145 -45.68 13.45 4.68
CA ALA A 145 -44.96 13.21 5.92
C ALA A 145 -45.25 14.27 6.97
N ARG A 146 -45.29 13.85 8.25
CA ARG A 146 -45.33 14.71 9.43
C ARG A 146 -43.95 14.72 10.09
N VAL A 147 -43.61 15.87 10.69
CA VAL A 147 -42.35 15.98 11.42
C VAL A 147 -42.46 15.25 12.76
N SER A 148 -41.53 14.36 13.03
CA SER A 148 -41.42 13.66 14.29
C SER A 148 -41.08 14.62 15.44
N ARG A 149 -41.64 14.34 16.60
CA ARG A 149 -41.28 15.02 17.86
C ARG A 149 -39.95 14.52 18.41
N THR A 150 -39.51 13.34 17.97
CA THR A 150 -38.26 12.74 18.40
C THR A 150 -37.16 13.12 17.40
N ALA A 151 -36.08 13.75 17.87
CA ALA A 151 -34.94 14.09 17.06
C ALA A 151 -34.12 12.83 16.71
N ALA A 152 -33.69 12.77 15.48
CA ALA A 152 -32.75 11.75 15.05
C ALA A 152 -31.28 12.15 15.37
N ASP A 153 -30.47 11.17 15.69
CA ASP A 153 -29.00 11.37 15.86
C ASP A 153 -28.28 11.37 14.51
N ILE A 154 -28.48 12.46 13.77
CA ILE A 154 -27.85 12.69 12.45
C ILE A 154 -27.27 14.10 12.40
N SER A 155 -26.20 14.27 11.62
CA SER A 155 -25.55 15.58 11.46
C SER A 155 -26.40 16.56 10.62
N GLY A 156 -27.16 16.05 9.65
CA GLY A 156 -28.03 16.84 8.75
C GLY A 156 -28.73 15.94 7.74
N GLY A 157 -29.72 16.51 7.05
CA GLY A 157 -30.63 15.71 6.24
C GLY A 157 -31.81 15.21 7.05
N PHE A 158 -32.41 14.07 6.68
CA PHE A 158 -33.56 13.49 7.40
C PHE A 158 -33.60 11.97 7.26
N ILE A 159 -34.42 11.35 8.11
CA ILE A 159 -34.83 9.94 7.99
C ILE A 159 -36.33 9.94 7.81
N LEU A 160 -36.87 9.25 6.79
CA LEU A 160 -38.30 9.04 6.62
C LEU A 160 -38.65 7.64 7.08
N LYS A 161 -39.55 7.55 8.09
CA LYS A 161 -40.06 6.30 8.61
C LYS A 161 -41.45 6.02 8.03
N CYS A 162 -41.56 4.96 7.25
CA CYS A 162 -42.77 4.47 6.58
C CYS A 162 -43.16 3.13 7.19
N GLY A 163 -43.88 3.12 8.32
CA GLY A 163 -44.15 1.87 9.05
C GLY A 163 -42.88 1.26 9.61
N ASP A 164 -42.55 0.05 9.15
CA ASP A 164 -41.33 -0.68 9.56
C ASP A 164 -40.12 -0.40 8.66
N ILE A 165 -40.26 0.44 7.62
CA ILE A 165 -39.19 0.77 6.67
C ILE A 165 -38.70 2.18 6.99
N GLU A 166 -37.36 2.32 7.07
CA GLU A 166 -36.70 3.61 7.23
C GLU A 166 -35.90 3.94 5.96
N GLU A 167 -36.20 5.11 5.39
CA GLU A 167 -35.45 5.68 4.27
C GLU A 167 -34.47 6.72 4.80
N ASN A 168 -33.20 6.39 4.78
CA ASN A 168 -32.15 7.24 5.33
C ASN A 168 -31.64 8.25 4.30
N MET A 169 -32.07 9.51 4.41
CA MET A 169 -31.69 10.63 3.58
C MET A 169 -30.78 11.62 4.33
N ASN A 170 -29.98 11.14 5.30
CA ASN A 170 -28.99 11.99 5.92
C ASN A 170 -27.81 12.25 4.94
N PHE A 171 -27.19 13.42 5.05
CA PHE A 171 -26.14 13.83 4.13
C PHE A 171 -24.92 12.89 4.15
N ALA A 172 -24.54 12.41 5.32
CA ALA A 172 -23.41 11.50 5.45
C ALA A 172 -23.67 10.16 4.75
N ALA A 173 -24.90 9.61 4.88
CA ALA A 173 -25.28 8.37 4.20
C ALA A 173 -25.31 8.55 2.67
N ILE A 174 -25.86 9.67 2.17
CA ILE A 174 -25.91 9.98 0.74
C ILE A 174 -24.50 10.15 0.17
N ILE A 175 -23.60 10.86 0.87
CA ILE A 175 -22.21 11.02 0.46
C ILE A 175 -21.50 9.65 0.45
N SER A 176 -21.74 8.82 1.44
CA SER A 176 -21.19 7.47 1.51
C SER A 176 -21.70 6.56 0.39
N GLU A 177 -23.01 6.58 0.11
CA GLU A 177 -23.62 5.83 -0.98
C GLU A 177 -23.04 6.22 -2.35
N LYS A 178 -22.82 7.53 -2.51
CA LYS A 178 -22.29 8.11 -3.76
C LYS A 178 -20.76 8.28 -3.76
N SER A 179 -20.06 7.71 -2.77
CA SER A 179 -18.62 7.91 -2.62
C SER A 179 -17.84 7.55 -3.88
N GLY A 180 -18.17 6.43 -4.55
CA GLY A 180 -17.50 6.02 -5.77
C GLY A 180 -17.63 7.05 -6.90
N GLU A 181 -18.84 7.54 -7.17
CA GLU A 181 -19.10 8.57 -8.20
C GLU A 181 -18.38 9.90 -7.86
N LEU A 182 -18.39 10.27 -6.58
CA LEU A 182 -17.73 11.48 -6.07
C LEU A 182 -16.20 11.35 -6.10
N GLU A 183 -15.65 10.21 -5.73
CA GLU A 183 -14.23 9.90 -5.81
C GLU A 183 -13.72 10.01 -7.26
N ASP A 184 -14.46 9.45 -8.22
CA ASP A 184 -14.11 9.54 -9.65
C ASP A 184 -14.16 10.97 -10.16
N LEU A 185 -15.18 11.74 -9.76
CA LEU A 185 -15.29 13.15 -10.09
C LEU A 185 -14.11 13.95 -9.52
N ILE A 186 -13.82 13.79 -8.23
CA ILE A 186 -12.72 14.46 -7.54
C ILE A 186 -11.38 14.07 -8.16
N ASN A 187 -11.17 12.80 -8.47
CA ASN A 187 -9.96 12.33 -9.15
C ASN A 187 -9.77 13.02 -10.50
N ARG A 188 -10.83 13.14 -11.29
CA ARG A 188 -10.81 13.80 -12.58
C ARG A 188 -10.50 15.29 -12.45
N GLU A 189 -11.16 15.98 -11.53
CA GLU A 189 -11.01 17.44 -11.39
C GLU A 189 -9.69 17.86 -10.73
N LEU A 190 -9.17 17.06 -9.77
CA LEU A 190 -7.95 17.41 -9.03
C LEU A 190 -6.67 16.80 -9.59
N PHE A 191 -6.75 15.64 -10.26
CA PHE A 191 -5.56 14.83 -10.59
C PHE A 191 -5.49 14.38 -12.05
N ALA A 192 -6.51 14.65 -12.90
CA ALA A 192 -6.40 14.42 -14.33
C ALA A 192 -5.55 15.54 -14.96
N GLN A 193 -4.35 15.14 -15.41
CA GLN A 193 -3.52 15.89 -16.35
C GLN A 193 -3.48 15.14 -17.66
#